data_3c8e0db662eb8f07aadf0baea054cf88
#
_entry.id   3c8e0db662eb8f07aadf0baea054cf88
#
_cell.length_a   1.000
_cell.length_b   1.000
_cell.length_c   1.000
_cell.angle_alpha   90.00
_cell.angle_beta   90.00
_cell.angle_gamma   90.00
#
_symmetry.space_group_name_H-M   'P 1'
#
loop_
_entity.id
_entity.type
_entity.pdbx_description
1 polymer ?
#
loop_
_entity_poly.entity_id
_entity_poly.type
_entity_poly.pdbx_seq_one_letter_code
_entity_poly.pdbx_strand_id
1 'polypeptide(L)'
;MKFKNIFEGLKIAYGQYQKGDRAANGNKQGGKAFIVRKNVSDDLWEKHLQGEGPALGIIPITEDNTCRWGCIDIDEYNFDHSKLIQSIRNLNLPLIVCRSKSGGAHVFLFTKENIPASLMQSKLKQMSKVLGYEGCEIFPKQTEILVERGDTGNFLNLPYYNGTKGLRYAINDKGECCTLEEFYQLYDFFSCTKKQVEEIKIKETKIEEAFSLGPPCLNKLASTGFGEGSRNNALFNIAVYYKQANPDTWED
;
A
#
# COMPACT_ATOMS: atom_id res chain seq x y z
N MET A 1 -24.53 -2.67 -2.72
CA MET A 1 -23.57 -2.00 -3.65
C MET A 1 -22.28 -2.83 -3.70
N LYS A 2 -21.75 -3.16 -4.92
CA LYS A 2 -20.54 -4.00 -5.08
C LYS A 2 -19.31 -3.38 -4.42
N PHE A 3 -19.10 -2.06 -4.56
CA PHE A 3 -17.97 -1.35 -3.95
C PHE A 3 -17.92 -1.52 -2.42
N LYS A 4 -19.06 -1.36 -1.74
CA LYS A 4 -19.18 -1.62 -0.30
C LYS A 4 -18.74 -3.05 0.05
N ASN A 5 -19.24 -4.06 -0.67
CA ASN A 5 -18.92 -5.46 -0.39
C ASN A 5 -17.43 -5.79 -0.56
N ILE A 6 -16.73 -5.08 -1.45
CA ILE A 6 -15.29 -5.23 -1.68
C ILE A 6 -14.48 -4.67 -0.51
N PHE A 7 -14.86 -3.49 -0.02
CA PHE A 7 -14.11 -2.76 1.00
C PHE A 7 -14.71 -2.84 2.40
N GLU A 8 -15.65 -3.74 2.65
CA GLU A 8 -16.15 -3.96 4.01
C GLU A 8 -15.01 -4.28 4.99
N GLY A 9 -15.16 -3.79 6.23
CA GLY A 9 -14.25 -4.00 7.35
C GLY A 9 -15.00 -3.83 8.66
N LEU A 10 -14.40 -3.16 9.63
CA LEU A 10 -15.04 -2.87 10.92
C LEU A 10 -16.33 -2.08 10.73
N LYS A 11 -17.45 -2.60 11.29
CA LYS A 11 -18.77 -1.99 11.07
C LYS A 11 -19.05 -0.83 12.01
N ILE A 12 -18.50 -0.85 13.22
CA ILE A 12 -18.83 0.08 14.32
C ILE A 12 -17.99 1.38 14.32
N ALA A 13 -17.03 1.48 13.40
CA ALA A 13 -16.21 2.68 13.26
C ALA A 13 -15.66 2.81 11.84
N TYR A 14 -15.40 4.04 11.44
CA TYR A 14 -14.82 4.38 10.15
C TYR A 14 -13.93 5.63 10.25
N GLY A 15 -13.11 5.84 9.25
CA GLY A 15 -12.24 7.00 9.16
C GLY A 15 -12.84 8.12 8.33
N GLN A 16 -12.55 9.34 8.71
CA GLN A 16 -12.80 10.54 7.92
C GLN A 16 -11.56 11.42 7.90
N TYR A 17 -11.43 12.18 6.82
CA TYR A 17 -10.39 13.19 6.68
C TYR A 17 -11.05 14.55 6.49
N GLN A 18 -10.88 15.43 7.47
CA GLN A 18 -11.30 16.81 7.37
C GLN A 18 -10.17 17.65 6.78
N LYS A 19 -10.44 18.32 5.66
CA LYS A 19 -9.50 19.28 5.11
C LYS A 19 -9.32 20.41 6.12
N GLY A 20 -8.05 20.79 6.39
CA GLY A 20 -7.77 22.02 7.15
C GLY A 20 -8.14 23.26 6.34
N ASP A 21 -8.53 24.30 7.03
CA ASP A 21 -8.78 25.61 6.44
C ASP A 21 -7.49 26.19 5.84
N ARG A 22 -7.62 27.09 4.88
CA ARG A 22 -6.47 27.88 4.43
C ARG A 22 -6.14 28.89 5.51
N ALA A 23 -4.89 28.91 5.97
CA ALA A 23 -4.41 29.97 6.84
C ALA A 23 -4.51 31.32 6.13
N ALA A 24 -4.63 32.41 6.88
CA ALA A 24 -4.74 33.77 6.34
C ALA A 24 -3.55 34.16 5.40
N ASN A 25 -2.43 33.47 5.51
CA ASN A 25 -1.23 33.61 4.64
C ASN A 25 -1.27 32.74 3.37
N GLY A 26 -2.40 32.09 3.06
CA GLY A 26 -2.58 31.22 1.88
C GLY A 26 -1.99 29.82 2.01
N ASN A 27 -1.25 29.50 3.05
CA ASN A 27 -0.70 28.17 3.29
C ASN A 27 -1.80 27.18 3.66
N LYS A 28 -1.72 25.96 3.11
CA LYS A 28 -2.62 24.86 3.49
C LYS A 28 -2.35 24.48 4.95
N GLN A 29 -3.32 24.65 5.83
CA GLN A 29 -3.29 23.96 7.11
C GLN A 29 -3.49 22.46 6.88
N GLY A 30 -2.67 21.64 7.54
CA GLY A 30 -2.77 20.19 7.46
C GLY A 30 -4.16 19.72 7.91
N GLY A 31 -4.82 18.89 7.09
CA GLY A 31 -6.10 18.29 7.48
C GLY A 31 -5.90 17.25 8.59
N LYS A 32 -6.96 16.99 9.34
CA LYS A 32 -6.99 15.99 10.42
C LYS A 32 -7.68 14.71 9.94
N ALA A 33 -7.00 13.57 10.13
CA ALA A 33 -7.60 12.25 10.07
C ALA A 33 -8.16 11.89 11.46
N PHE A 34 -9.40 11.38 11.53
CA PHE A 34 -10.02 10.97 12.79
C PHE A 34 -10.95 9.79 12.58
N ILE A 35 -11.17 9.02 13.66
CA ILE A 35 -12.08 7.88 13.67
C ILE A 35 -13.44 8.35 14.18
N VAL A 36 -14.49 8.02 13.42
CA VAL A 36 -15.89 8.18 13.81
C VAL A 36 -16.38 6.86 14.37
N ARG A 37 -16.77 6.84 15.63
CA ARG A 37 -17.29 5.64 16.32
C ARG A 37 -18.79 5.54 16.12
N LYS A 38 -19.20 5.17 14.93
CA LYS A 38 -20.58 4.94 14.48
C LYS A 38 -20.59 3.89 13.39
N ASN A 39 -21.71 3.22 13.20
CA ASN A 39 -21.88 2.29 12.10
C ASN A 39 -21.71 2.97 10.75
N VAL A 40 -21.06 2.27 9.83
CA VAL A 40 -20.90 2.73 8.45
C VAL A 40 -22.22 2.57 7.71
N SER A 41 -22.95 3.68 7.50
CA SER A 41 -24.23 3.66 6.79
C SER A 41 -24.05 3.54 5.27
N ASP A 42 -25.08 3.05 4.57
CA ASP A 42 -25.04 2.93 3.10
C ASP A 42 -24.88 4.29 2.40
N ASP A 43 -25.46 5.33 2.95
CA ASP A 43 -25.33 6.71 2.49
C ASP A 43 -23.86 7.21 2.43
N LEU A 44 -23.00 6.79 3.35
CA LEU A 44 -21.59 7.15 3.33
C LEU A 44 -20.84 6.57 2.13
N TRP A 45 -21.19 5.37 1.69
CA TRP A 45 -20.61 4.74 0.51
C TRP A 45 -21.03 5.45 -0.78
N GLU A 46 -22.30 5.83 -0.88
CA GLU A 46 -22.82 6.56 -2.03
C GLU A 46 -22.19 7.96 -2.12
N LYS A 47 -22.18 8.70 -1.02
CA LYS A 47 -21.56 10.02 -0.93
C LYS A 47 -20.06 9.97 -1.28
N HIS A 48 -19.35 8.94 -0.84
CA HIS A 48 -17.95 8.76 -1.19
C HIS A 48 -17.76 8.66 -2.72
N LEU A 49 -18.53 7.83 -3.39
CA LEU A 49 -18.44 7.66 -4.84
C LEU A 49 -18.90 8.91 -5.62
N GLN A 50 -19.83 9.68 -5.07
CA GLN A 50 -20.32 10.92 -5.66
C GLN A 50 -19.41 12.12 -5.35
N GLY A 51 -18.44 11.97 -4.44
CA GLY A 51 -17.55 13.07 -4.02
C GLY A 51 -18.21 14.04 -3.07
N GLU A 52 -19.27 13.61 -2.40
CA GLU A 52 -20.03 14.41 -1.45
C GLU A 52 -19.51 14.23 -0.02
N GLY A 53 -19.27 15.33 0.67
CA GLY A 53 -18.76 15.33 2.04
C GLY A 53 -17.32 14.84 2.16
N PRO A 54 -16.89 14.36 3.34
CA PRO A 54 -15.56 13.82 3.56
C PRO A 54 -15.38 12.45 2.90
N ALA A 55 -14.18 12.19 2.40
CA ALA A 55 -13.86 10.87 1.87
C ALA A 55 -13.95 9.80 2.97
N LEU A 56 -14.51 8.64 2.63
CA LEU A 56 -14.64 7.50 3.53
C LEU A 56 -13.31 6.76 3.66
N GLY A 57 -12.94 6.48 4.89
CA GLY A 57 -11.86 5.56 5.24
C GLY A 57 -12.45 4.33 5.95
N ILE A 58 -11.96 3.14 5.63
CA ILE A 58 -12.42 1.90 6.24
C ILE A 58 -11.27 1.24 7.01
N ILE A 59 -11.61 0.68 8.15
CA ILE A 59 -10.72 -0.13 8.97
C ILE A 59 -10.85 -1.57 8.48
N PRO A 60 -9.79 -2.17 7.88
CA PRO A 60 -9.93 -3.48 7.23
C PRO A 60 -10.18 -4.64 8.20
N ILE A 61 -9.65 -4.58 9.42
CA ILE A 61 -9.85 -5.63 10.42
C ILE A 61 -11.27 -5.57 11.00
N THR A 62 -11.92 -6.73 11.08
CA THR A 62 -13.26 -6.89 11.67
C THR A 62 -13.18 -7.21 13.17
N GLU A 63 -14.33 -7.23 13.83
CA GLU A 63 -14.47 -7.59 15.26
C GLU A 63 -13.96 -9.00 15.57
N ASP A 64 -13.98 -9.91 14.57
CA ASP A 64 -13.47 -11.28 14.66
C ASP A 64 -11.98 -11.41 14.31
N ASN A 65 -11.25 -10.30 14.25
CA ASN A 65 -9.83 -10.27 13.87
C ASN A 65 -9.55 -10.87 12.48
N THR A 66 -10.49 -10.71 11.58
CA THR A 66 -10.40 -11.13 10.17
C THR A 66 -10.46 -9.92 9.25
N CYS A 67 -10.15 -10.12 7.97
CA CYS A 67 -10.33 -9.09 6.95
C CYS A 67 -10.52 -9.73 5.57
N ARG A 68 -11.12 -8.99 4.63
CA ARG A 68 -11.29 -9.39 3.22
C ARG A 68 -10.34 -8.68 2.28
N TRP A 69 -9.64 -7.69 2.76
CA TRP A 69 -8.65 -6.95 2.01
C TRP A 69 -7.56 -6.40 2.93
N GLY A 70 -6.43 -6.17 2.34
CA GLY A 70 -5.32 -5.48 2.97
C GLY A 70 -4.60 -4.60 1.94
N CYS A 71 -3.70 -3.76 2.40
CA CYS A 71 -3.03 -2.79 1.56
C CYS A 71 -1.58 -2.53 2.00
N ILE A 72 -0.70 -2.39 1.03
CA ILE A 72 0.62 -1.78 1.20
C ILE A 72 0.44 -0.30 0.83
N ASP A 73 0.72 0.62 1.76
CA ASP A 73 0.60 2.06 1.56
C ASP A 73 1.97 2.65 1.24
N ILE A 74 2.17 3.02 -0.03
CA ILE A 74 3.42 3.57 -0.54
C ILE A 74 3.28 5.08 -0.67
N ASP A 75 3.91 5.81 0.24
CA ASP A 75 3.85 7.28 0.34
C ASP A 75 5.10 7.89 -0.31
N GLU A 76 5.18 7.80 -1.64
CA GLU A 76 6.25 8.40 -2.42
C GLU A 76 5.69 9.46 -3.39
N TYR A 77 6.43 10.56 -3.57
CA TYR A 77 6.10 11.59 -4.56
C TYR A 77 6.67 11.21 -5.94
N ASN A 78 6.00 11.63 -7.01
CA ASN A 78 6.40 11.33 -8.40
C ASN A 78 6.55 9.83 -8.69
N PHE A 79 5.62 9.05 -8.15
CA PHE A 79 5.67 7.60 -8.16
C PHE A 79 5.37 7.02 -9.55
N ASP A 80 6.21 6.07 -9.99
CA ASP A 80 6.02 5.34 -11.25
C ASP A 80 5.14 4.10 -11.03
N HIS A 81 3.83 4.28 -11.18
CA HIS A 81 2.84 3.20 -11.03
C HIS A 81 3.03 2.09 -12.07
N SER A 82 3.45 2.43 -13.30
CA SER A 82 3.62 1.44 -14.37
C SER A 82 4.75 0.48 -14.06
N LYS A 83 5.87 0.98 -13.52
CA LYS A 83 7.00 0.14 -13.09
C LYS A 83 6.58 -0.80 -11.95
N LEU A 84 5.81 -0.29 -10.98
CA LEU A 84 5.30 -1.14 -9.89
C LEU A 84 4.37 -2.24 -10.42
N ILE A 85 3.43 -1.90 -11.30
CA ILE A 85 2.50 -2.86 -11.91
C ILE A 85 3.26 -3.94 -12.68
N GLN A 86 4.27 -3.57 -13.49
CA GLN A 86 5.11 -4.54 -14.19
C GLN A 86 5.82 -5.49 -13.21
N SER A 87 6.37 -4.97 -12.11
CA SER A 87 7.02 -5.79 -11.08
C SER A 87 6.03 -6.77 -10.44
N ILE A 88 4.81 -6.31 -10.13
CA ILE A 88 3.73 -7.15 -9.60
C ILE A 88 3.36 -8.28 -10.57
N ARG A 89 3.23 -7.97 -11.87
CA ARG A 89 2.90 -8.96 -12.91
C ARG A 89 4.03 -9.96 -13.14
N ASN A 90 5.28 -9.50 -13.18
CA ASN A 90 6.47 -10.35 -13.33
C ASN A 90 6.61 -11.36 -12.17
N LEU A 91 6.21 -10.96 -10.97
CA LEU A 91 6.21 -11.81 -9.78
C LEU A 91 4.91 -12.65 -9.63
N ASN A 92 3.97 -12.53 -10.58
CA ASN A 92 2.64 -13.17 -10.52
C ASN A 92 1.90 -12.93 -9.20
N LEU A 93 2.00 -11.71 -8.64
CA LEU A 93 1.32 -11.35 -7.41
C LEU A 93 -0.12 -10.89 -7.72
N PRO A 94 -1.13 -11.35 -6.94
CA PRO A 94 -2.54 -11.00 -7.16
C PRO A 94 -2.88 -9.64 -6.54
N LEU A 95 -2.12 -8.61 -6.91
CA LEU A 95 -2.24 -7.27 -6.34
C LEU A 95 -2.85 -6.29 -7.33
N ILE A 96 -3.68 -5.38 -6.82
CA ILE A 96 -4.27 -4.27 -7.58
C ILE A 96 -3.68 -2.95 -7.07
N VAL A 97 -3.16 -2.15 -8.00
CA VAL A 97 -2.57 -0.85 -7.68
C VAL A 97 -3.61 0.25 -7.86
N CYS A 98 -3.82 1.05 -6.82
CA CYS A 98 -4.59 2.27 -6.88
C CYS A 98 -3.67 3.47 -6.60
N ARG A 99 -3.86 4.56 -7.35
CA ARG A 99 -3.21 5.83 -7.05
C ARG A 99 -3.73 6.39 -5.73
N SER A 100 -2.84 6.78 -4.82
CA SER A 100 -3.20 7.46 -3.57
C SER A 100 -3.46 8.96 -3.80
N LYS A 101 -3.98 9.66 -2.79
CA LYS A 101 -4.26 11.10 -2.88
C LYS A 101 -2.99 11.93 -3.06
N SER A 102 -1.89 11.54 -2.43
CA SER A 102 -0.58 12.19 -2.48
C SER A 102 0.16 11.94 -3.79
N GLY A 103 -0.30 10.96 -4.59
CA GLY A 103 0.36 10.54 -5.83
C GLY A 103 1.17 9.27 -5.71
N GLY A 104 1.35 8.72 -4.51
CA GLY A 104 1.90 7.40 -4.26
C GLY A 104 0.90 6.29 -4.60
N ALA A 105 1.05 5.11 -4.02
CA ALA A 105 0.22 3.96 -4.36
C ALA A 105 -0.35 3.25 -3.13
N HIS A 106 -1.63 2.87 -3.22
CA HIS A 106 -2.26 1.85 -2.38
C HIS A 106 -2.28 0.54 -3.16
N VAL A 107 -1.58 -0.47 -2.68
CA VAL A 107 -1.46 -1.77 -3.35
C VAL A 107 -2.28 -2.80 -2.59
N PHE A 108 -3.42 -3.18 -3.15
CA PHE A 108 -4.42 -4.00 -2.48
C PHE A 108 -4.27 -5.48 -2.78
N LEU A 109 -4.41 -6.31 -1.75
CA LEU A 109 -4.70 -7.74 -1.82
C LEU A 109 -6.14 -7.96 -1.38
N PHE A 110 -6.94 -8.62 -2.22
CA PHE A 110 -8.34 -8.93 -1.93
C PHE A 110 -8.57 -10.42 -1.76
N THR A 111 -9.51 -10.77 -0.88
CA THR A 111 -9.94 -12.16 -0.69
C THR A 111 -11.45 -12.31 -0.89
N LYS A 112 -11.86 -13.51 -1.34
CA LYS A 112 -13.27 -13.85 -1.58
C LYS A 112 -14.05 -14.09 -0.29
N GLU A 113 -13.34 -14.47 0.77
CA GLU A 113 -13.84 -14.69 2.13
C GLU A 113 -12.99 -13.96 3.17
N ASN A 114 -13.48 -13.87 4.40
CA ASN A 114 -12.70 -13.37 5.52
C ASN A 114 -11.55 -14.32 5.85
N ILE A 115 -10.35 -13.76 5.98
CA ILE A 115 -9.15 -14.50 6.42
C ILE A 115 -8.57 -13.83 7.68
N PRO A 116 -7.77 -14.55 8.50
CA PRO A 116 -7.12 -13.93 9.65
C PRO A 116 -6.32 -12.68 9.26
N ALA A 117 -6.49 -11.59 9.98
CA ALA A 117 -5.77 -10.34 9.74
C ALA A 117 -4.24 -10.53 9.83
N SER A 118 -3.78 -11.45 10.69
CA SER A 118 -2.37 -11.84 10.80
C SER A 118 -1.83 -12.48 9.51
N LEU A 119 -2.63 -13.34 8.85
CA LEU A 119 -2.26 -13.95 7.57
C LEU A 119 -2.16 -12.88 6.47
N MET A 120 -3.16 -12.01 6.35
CA MET A 120 -3.17 -10.90 5.39
C MET A 120 -1.93 -10.01 5.58
N GLN A 121 -1.69 -9.56 6.81
CA GLN A 121 -0.56 -8.68 7.12
C GLN A 121 0.78 -9.36 6.81
N SER A 122 0.95 -10.63 7.19
CA SER A 122 2.17 -11.39 6.95
C SER A 122 2.47 -11.53 5.45
N LYS A 123 1.46 -11.86 4.64
CA LYS A 123 1.62 -11.98 3.17
C LYS A 123 1.93 -10.64 2.52
N LEU A 124 1.27 -9.57 2.92
CA LEU A 124 1.56 -8.23 2.40
C LEU A 124 2.97 -7.75 2.77
N LYS A 125 3.47 -8.06 3.98
CA LYS A 125 4.86 -7.78 4.37
C LYS A 125 5.87 -8.52 3.50
N GLN A 126 5.60 -9.79 3.18
CA GLN A 126 6.45 -10.56 2.26
C GLN A 126 6.42 -9.97 0.84
N MET A 127 5.22 -9.60 0.35
CA MET A 127 5.06 -8.98 -0.97
C MET A 127 5.73 -7.61 -1.05
N SER A 128 5.57 -6.76 -0.03
CA SER A 128 6.22 -5.44 0.00
C SER A 128 7.74 -5.56 -0.06
N LYS A 129 8.31 -6.54 0.64
CA LYS A 129 9.76 -6.81 0.64
C LYS A 129 10.28 -7.17 -0.75
N VAL A 130 9.64 -8.11 -1.45
CA VAL A 130 10.10 -8.53 -2.80
C VAL A 130 9.84 -7.48 -3.87
N LEU A 131 8.90 -6.57 -3.64
CA LEU A 131 8.65 -5.42 -4.49
C LEU A 131 9.62 -4.25 -4.22
N GLY A 132 10.47 -4.36 -3.17
CA GLY A 132 11.43 -3.31 -2.79
C GLY A 132 10.84 -2.22 -1.88
N TYR A 133 9.66 -2.43 -1.32
CA TYR A 133 8.94 -1.48 -0.44
C TYR A 133 8.90 -1.98 1.00
N GLU A 134 9.97 -2.62 1.47
CA GLU A 134 10.11 -3.00 2.88
C GLU A 134 10.11 -1.75 3.77
N GLY A 135 9.25 -1.74 4.78
CA GLY A 135 9.10 -0.60 5.70
C GLY A 135 7.92 0.32 5.38
N CYS A 136 7.22 0.13 4.24
CA CYS A 136 5.95 0.80 4.01
C CYS A 136 4.87 0.34 5.01
N GLU A 137 3.89 1.21 5.24
CA GLU A 137 2.76 0.87 6.11
C GLU A 137 1.92 -0.25 5.50
N ILE A 138 1.56 -1.24 6.33
CA ILE A 138 0.69 -2.36 5.92
C ILE A 138 -0.63 -2.27 6.67
N PHE A 139 -1.72 -2.36 5.94
CA PHE A 139 -3.08 -2.47 6.49
C PHE A 139 -3.64 -3.89 6.27
N PRO A 140 -4.30 -4.49 7.28
CA PRO A 140 -4.52 -3.98 8.63
C PRO A 140 -3.19 -3.77 9.39
N LYS A 141 -3.08 -2.64 10.13
CA LYS A 141 -1.91 -2.39 11.00
C LYS A 141 -1.94 -3.31 12.23
N GLN A 142 -3.13 -3.56 12.75
CA GLN A 142 -3.37 -4.47 13.86
C GLN A 142 -3.77 -5.84 13.32
N THR A 143 -3.28 -6.91 13.94
CA THR A 143 -3.71 -8.29 13.69
C THR A 143 -4.80 -8.73 14.65
N GLU A 144 -4.95 -8.01 15.76
CA GLU A 144 -5.97 -8.22 16.80
C GLU A 144 -6.48 -6.87 17.29
N ILE A 145 -7.77 -6.79 17.55
CA ILE A 145 -8.47 -5.69 18.22
C ILE A 145 -9.42 -6.26 19.28
N LEU A 146 -9.52 -5.57 20.40
CA LEU A 146 -10.47 -5.89 21.48
C LEU A 146 -11.55 -4.81 21.51
N VAL A 147 -12.59 -5.01 20.72
CA VAL A 147 -13.70 -4.04 20.57
C VAL A 147 -14.35 -3.71 21.91
N GLU A 148 -14.46 -4.68 22.82
CA GLU A 148 -14.98 -4.50 24.18
C GLU A 148 -14.16 -3.49 25.01
N ARG A 149 -12.88 -3.31 24.68
CA ARG A 149 -12.00 -2.30 25.29
C ARG A 149 -12.01 -0.96 24.56
N GLY A 150 -12.79 -0.87 23.46
CA GLY A 150 -12.87 0.29 22.64
C GLY A 150 -11.82 0.38 21.52
N ASP A 151 -11.09 -0.71 21.24
CA ASP A 151 -10.16 -0.74 20.11
C ASP A 151 -10.92 -0.68 18.78
N THR A 152 -10.34 0.00 17.80
CA THR A 152 -10.93 0.09 16.45
C THR A 152 -9.93 -0.22 15.34
N GLY A 153 -8.65 -0.17 15.62
CA GLY A 153 -7.62 -0.27 14.57
C GLY A 153 -7.47 1.01 13.74
N ASN A 154 -6.65 0.94 12.69
CA ASN A 154 -6.37 2.05 11.80
C ASN A 154 -7.15 1.92 10.50
N PHE A 155 -7.67 3.03 9.98
CA PHE A 155 -8.36 3.07 8.70
C PHE A 155 -7.43 3.44 7.54
N LEU A 156 -7.80 3.02 6.34
CA LEU A 156 -7.23 3.47 5.09
C LEU A 156 -8.29 4.24 4.30
N ASN A 157 -7.90 5.37 3.71
CA ASN A 157 -8.77 6.11 2.81
C ASN A 157 -9.03 5.32 1.53
N LEU A 158 -10.31 5.11 1.18
CA LEU A 158 -10.69 4.33 0.02
C LEU A 158 -10.39 5.04 -1.32
N PRO A 159 -10.14 4.27 -2.40
CA PRO A 159 -10.12 4.78 -3.76
C PRO A 159 -11.50 5.24 -4.23
N TYR A 160 -11.57 5.86 -5.40
CA TYR A 160 -12.82 6.30 -6.07
C TYR A 160 -13.65 7.35 -5.32
N TYR A 161 -13.05 8.14 -4.42
CA TYR A 161 -13.72 9.35 -3.95
C TYR A 161 -13.96 10.30 -5.13
N ASN A 162 -15.24 10.63 -5.39
CA ASN A 162 -15.71 11.34 -6.58
C ASN A 162 -15.50 10.53 -7.88
N GLY A 163 -15.61 9.22 -7.80
CA GLY A 163 -15.46 8.32 -8.94
C GLY A 163 -14.12 8.52 -9.67
N THR A 164 -14.15 8.50 -11.00
CA THR A 164 -12.97 8.75 -11.85
C THR A 164 -12.59 10.23 -11.99
N LYS A 165 -13.43 11.15 -11.53
CA LYS A 165 -13.11 12.59 -11.45
C LYS A 165 -12.16 12.90 -10.29
N GLY A 166 -12.02 11.97 -9.34
CA GLY A 166 -11.11 12.07 -8.20
C GLY A 166 -9.67 11.76 -8.59
N LEU A 167 -8.77 11.85 -7.59
CA LEU A 167 -7.33 11.56 -7.76
C LEU A 167 -6.96 10.13 -7.34
N ARG A 168 -7.93 9.36 -6.83
CA ARG A 168 -7.73 8.00 -6.29
C ARG A 168 -8.50 7.01 -7.13
N TYR A 169 -7.82 6.20 -7.90
CA TYR A 169 -8.41 5.22 -8.81
C TYR A 169 -7.44 4.06 -9.03
N ALA A 170 -7.95 2.92 -9.45
CA ALA A 170 -7.11 1.81 -9.87
C ALA A 170 -6.43 2.12 -11.21
N ILE A 171 -5.26 1.56 -11.41
CA ILE A 171 -4.46 1.75 -12.61
C ILE A 171 -4.32 0.38 -13.29
N ASN A 172 -4.56 0.34 -14.61
CA ASN A 172 -4.42 -0.87 -15.41
C ASN A 172 -2.96 -1.12 -15.82
N ASP A 173 -2.71 -2.24 -16.48
CA ASP A 173 -1.38 -2.66 -16.91
C ASP A 173 -0.75 -1.72 -17.98
N LYS A 174 -1.54 -0.81 -18.55
CA LYS A 174 -1.07 0.23 -19.47
C LYS A 174 -0.72 1.55 -18.76
N GLY A 175 -0.93 1.63 -17.44
CA GLY A 175 -0.73 2.85 -16.66
C GLY A 175 -1.92 3.83 -16.72
N GLU A 176 -3.07 3.40 -17.22
CA GLU A 176 -4.26 4.23 -17.40
C GLU A 176 -5.20 4.12 -16.17
N CYS A 177 -5.96 5.17 -15.93
CA CYS A 177 -7.01 5.19 -14.92
C CYS A 177 -8.13 4.20 -15.28
N CYS A 178 -8.44 3.29 -14.38
CA CYS A 178 -9.59 2.40 -14.49
C CYS A 178 -10.88 3.10 -14.06
N THR A 179 -11.94 2.89 -14.83
CA THR A 179 -13.31 3.15 -14.38
C THR A 179 -13.65 2.25 -13.18
N LEU A 180 -14.74 2.56 -12.49
CA LEU A 180 -15.19 1.71 -11.38
C LEU A 180 -15.57 0.29 -11.85
N GLU A 181 -16.11 0.16 -13.07
CA GLU A 181 -16.45 -1.14 -13.65
C GLU A 181 -15.20 -1.96 -14.00
N GLU A 182 -14.19 -1.33 -14.59
CA GLU A 182 -12.89 -1.99 -14.84
C GLU A 182 -12.20 -2.40 -13.54
N PHE A 183 -12.30 -1.60 -12.48
CA PHE A 183 -11.84 -2.00 -11.15
C PHE A 183 -12.57 -3.25 -10.64
N TYR A 184 -13.88 -3.35 -10.85
CA TYR A 184 -14.62 -4.57 -10.47
C TYR A 184 -14.17 -5.80 -11.26
N GLN A 185 -13.81 -5.64 -12.54
CA GLN A 185 -13.23 -6.73 -13.33
C GLN A 185 -11.85 -7.15 -12.80
N LEU A 186 -10.99 -6.18 -12.44
CA LEU A 186 -9.71 -6.46 -11.80
C LEU A 186 -9.91 -7.19 -10.46
N TYR A 187 -10.85 -6.74 -9.64
CA TYR A 187 -11.18 -7.41 -8.38
C TYR A 187 -11.64 -8.85 -8.59
N ASP A 188 -12.56 -9.09 -9.52
CA ASP A 188 -13.07 -10.44 -9.82
C ASP A 188 -11.94 -11.37 -10.31
N PHE A 189 -10.98 -10.83 -11.05
CA PHE A 189 -9.84 -11.59 -11.58
C PHE A 189 -8.76 -11.87 -10.52
N PHE A 190 -8.38 -10.88 -9.71
CA PHE A 190 -7.26 -10.98 -8.78
C PHE A 190 -7.65 -11.38 -7.36
N SER A 191 -8.94 -11.40 -6.99
CA SER A 191 -9.34 -11.81 -5.64
C SER A 191 -9.06 -13.29 -5.40
N CYS A 192 -8.43 -13.59 -4.26
CA CYS A 192 -7.96 -14.91 -3.87
C CYS A 192 -8.88 -15.59 -2.86
N THR A 193 -8.92 -16.92 -2.86
CA THR A 193 -9.41 -17.69 -1.70
C THR A 193 -8.33 -17.68 -0.60
N LYS A 194 -8.72 -18.01 0.64
CA LYS A 194 -7.77 -18.19 1.76
C LYS A 194 -6.64 -19.16 1.38
N LYS A 195 -7.00 -20.31 0.79
CA LYS A 195 -6.04 -21.31 0.34
C LYS A 195 -5.05 -20.75 -0.67
N GLN A 196 -5.52 -20.00 -1.66
CA GLN A 196 -4.63 -19.35 -2.63
C GLN A 196 -3.67 -18.38 -1.95
N VAL A 197 -4.14 -17.57 -0.98
CA VAL A 197 -3.25 -16.66 -0.21
C VAL A 197 -2.19 -17.45 0.56
N GLU A 198 -2.54 -18.55 1.20
CA GLU A 198 -1.61 -19.43 1.92
C GLU A 198 -0.55 -20.01 0.97
N GLU A 199 -0.96 -20.43 -0.22
CA GLU A 199 -0.12 -21.08 -1.23
C GLU A 199 0.76 -20.11 -2.03
N ILE A 200 0.55 -18.78 -1.94
CA ILE A 200 1.43 -17.80 -2.61
C ILE A 200 2.87 -18.01 -2.13
N LYS A 201 3.69 -18.57 -3.00
CA LYS A 201 5.12 -18.73 -2.78
C LYS A 201 5.83 -17.49 -3.28
N ILE A 202 6.21 -16.63 -2.37
CA ILE A 202 7.06 -15.48 -2.68
C ILE A 202 8.49 -16.04 -2.68
N LYS A 203 9.03 -16.25 -3.87
CA LYS A 203 10.45 -16.51 -3.99
C LYS A 203 11.14 -15.22 -3.55
N GLU A 204 11.74 -15.24 -2.37
CA GLU A 204 12.76 -14.25 -2.09
C GLU A 204 13.79 -14.44 -3.22
N THR A 205 13.80 -13.52 -4.18
CA THR A 205 14.96 -13.36 -5.02
C THR A 205 16.07 -13.09 -4.01
N LYS A 206 16.97 -14.06 -3.80
CA LYS A 206 18.27 -13.74 -3.26
C LYS A 206 18.77 -12.66 -4.20
N ILE A 207 18.73 -11.41 -3.74
CA ILE A 207 19.50 -10.36 -4.37
C ILE A 207 20.90 -10.96 -4.32
N GLU A 208 21.44 -11.35 -5.48
CA GLU A 208 22.86 -11.64 -5.54
C GLU A 208 23.47 -10.40 -4.93
N GLU A 209 24.09 -10.58 -3.76
CA GLU A 209 24.65 -9.45 -3.03
C GLU A 209 25.68 -8.84 -3.96
N ALA A 210 25.32 -7.72 -4.58
CA ALA A 210 26.21 -7.01 -5.51
C ALA A 210 27.56 -6.71 -4.84
N PHE A 211 27.53 -6.67 -3.51
CA PHE A 211 28.70 -6.49 -2.66
C PHE A 211 28.76 -7.65 -1.66
N SER A 212 29.39 -8.77 -2.07
CA SER A 212 29.61 -9.94 -1.21
C SER A 212 30.35 -9.51 0.06
N LEU A 213 29.84 -9.89 1.24
CA LEU A 213 30.36 -9.46 2.54
C LEU A 213 30.31 -7.94 2.81
N GLY A 214 29.68 -7.17 1.92
CA GLY A 214 29.47 -5.72 2.10
C GLY A 214 28.40 -5.43 3.13
N PRO A 215 28.38 -4.18 3.68
CA PRO A 215 27.36 -3.78 4.63
C PRO A 215 25.96 -3.88 4.00
N PRO A 216 24.93 -4.28 4.78
CA PRO A 216 23.56 -4.43 4.26
C PRO A 216 22.99 -3.17 3.59
N CYS A 217 23.39 -1.97 4.06
CA CYS A 217 23.00 -0.71 3.45
C CYS A 217 23.54 -0.53 2.03
N LEU A 218 24.73 -1.05 1.72
CA LEU A 218 25.33 -0.96 0.40
C LEU A 218 24.60 -1.90 -0.60
N ASN A 219 24.31 -3.13 -0.18
CA ASN A 219 23.50 -4.06 -0.95
C ASN A 219 22.07 -3.53 -1.21
N LYS A 220 21.49 -2.86 -0.23
CA LYS A 220 20.19 -2.18 -0.41
C LYS A 220 20.29 -1.06 -1.45
N LEU A 221 21.31 -0.21 -1.39
CA LEU A 221 21.54 0.85 -2.38
C LEU A 221 21.75 0.29 -3.80
N ALA A 222 22.44 -0.84 -3.94
CA ALA A 222 22.63 -1.51 -5.23
C ALA A 222 21.29 -2.00 -5.82
N SER A 223 20.37 -2.47 -5.00
CA SER A 223 19.07 -3.00 -5.44
C SER A 223 18.03 -1.91 -5.71
N THR A 224 18.07 -0.79 -4.96
CA THR A 224 17.05 0.29 -5.05
C THR A 224 17.50 1.47 -5.90
N GLY A 225 18.80 1.54 -6.24
CA GLY A 225 19.41 2.72 -6.87
C GLY A 225 19.71 3.84 -5.87
N PHE A 226 20.35 4.89 -6.36
CA PHE A 226 20.77 6.02 -5.55
C PHE A 226 19.73 7.13 -5.59
N GLY A 227 19.21 7.53 -4.44
CA GLY A 227 18.30 8.67 -4.33
C GLY A 227 18.97 9.99 -4.77
N GLU A 228 18.15 10.94 -5.20
CA GLU A 228 18.60 12.26 -5.57
C GLU A 228 19.32 12.95 -4.37
N GLY A 229 20.51 13.49 -4.60
CA GLY A 229 21.36 14.07 -3.55
C GLY A 229 22.25 13.09 -2.78
N SER A 230 22.07 11.78 -2.90
CA SER A 230 22.87 10.77 -2.18
C SER A 230 24.01 10.14 -3.01
N ARG A 231 24.15 10.49 -4.29
CA ARG A 231 25.07 9.85 -5.24
C ARG A 231 26.53 9.89 -4.78
N ASN A 232 27.00 11.04 -4.30
CA ASN A 232 28.41 11.18 -3.85
C ASN A 232 28.71 10.31 -2.64
N ASN A 233 27.80 10.27 -1.66
CA ASN A 233 27.97 9.41 -0.49
C ASN A 233 27.92 7.92 -0.86
N ALA A 234 27.08 7.56 -1.81
CA ALA A 234 26.96 6.20 -2.32
C ALA A 234 28.23 5.77 -3.05
N LEU A 235 28.75 6.61 -3.95
CA LEU A 235 30.02 6.36 -4.66
C LEU A 235 31.20 6.23 -3.69
N PHE A 236 31.26 7.08 -2.68
CA PHE A 236 32.28 6.98 -1.64
C PHE A 236 32.21 5.65 -0.89
N ASN A 237 31.03 5.23 -0.46
CA ASN A 237 30.85 3.95 0.25
C ASN A 237 31.19 2.74 -0.64
N ILE A 238 30.86 2.79 -1.94
CA ILE A 238 31.23 1.79 -2.91
C ILE A 238 32.76 1.72 -3.07
N ALA A 239 33.41 2.87 -3.23
CA ALA A 239 34.87 2.92 -3.36
C ALA A 239 35.58 2.39 -2.10
N VAL A 240 35.09 2.72 -0.91
CA VAL A 240 35.61 2.17 0.35
C VAL A 240 35.45 0.64 0.40
N TYR A 241 34.29 0.12 -0.02
CA TYR A 241 34.05 -1.32 -0.10
C TYR A 241 35.05 -2.00 -1.06
N TYR A 242 35.17 -1.50 -2.30
CA TYR A 242 36.08 -2.08 -3.28
C TYR A 242 37.53 -2.06 -2.81
N LYS A 243 37.96 -0.98 -2.19
CA LYS A 243 39.31 -0.90 -1.59
C LYS A 243 39.55 -1.93 -0.50
N GLN A 244 38.53 -2.18 0.34
CA GLN A 244 38.65 -3.19 1.41
C GLN A 244 38.53 -4.61 0.88
N ALA A 245 37.71 -4.85 -0.13
CA ALA A 245 37.48 -6.15 -0.73
C ALA A 245 38.65 -6.58 -1.65
N ASN A 246 39.33 -5.61 -2.26
CA ASN A 246 40.41 -5.86 -3.25
C ASN A 246 41.62 -4.95 -2.95
N PRO A 247 42.31 -5.14 -1.82
CA PRO A 247 43.34 -4.21 -1.38
C PRO A 247 44.51 -4.05 -2.36
N ASP A 248 44.77 -5.07 -3.17
CA ASP A 248 45.90 -5.09 -4.10
C ASP A 248 45.57 -4.63 -5.53
N THR A 249 44.27 -4.52 -5.89
CA THR A 249 43.81 -4.25 -7.27
C THR A 249 42.71 -3.21 -7.36
N TRP A 250 42.39 -2.51 -6.31
CA TRP A 250 41.25 -1.58 -6.26
C TRP A 250 41.48 -0.30 -7.10
N GLU A 251 42.69 -0.01 -7.52
CA GLU A 251 43.10 1.15 -8.35
C GLU A 251 43.03 0.84 -9.87
N ASP A 252 42.93 -0.46 -10.25
CA ASP A 252 42.78 -0.89 -11.64
C ASP A 252 41.30 -0.79 -12.12
#